data_3dcd23e85ea7a222765921692c4f10e5
#
_entry.id   3dcd23e85ea7a222765921692c4f10e5
#
_cell.length_a   1.000
_cell.length_b   1.000
_cell.length_c   1.000
_cell.angle_alpha   90.00
_cell.angle_beta   90.00
_cell.angle_gamma   90.00
#
_symmetry.space_group_name_H-M   'P 1'
#
loop_
_entity.id
_entity.type
_entity.pdbx_description
1 polymer ?
#
loop_
_entity_poly.entity_id
_entity_poly.type
_entity_poly.pdbx_seq_one_letter_code
_entity_poly.pdbx_strand_id
1 'polypeptide(L)'
;IGSCAKKDDSTTSTATTTGCTVVSSCSATAPTSSNTITGIDNGTLAGTYDKFIQAASSYTIDSSTGCVSDSTLLSAYSASLPTGTASFKMHSVITSTTTWASQNIFYSDSACSTEIASVVLGKSDVSVGDNVTGLTAGSSPAKPTSATKVTYKESCMDLNPSTDAGTTFLNTLVTGSGITLVTGTRAICQNSGETRYALWQLDNLTFTMDDSSSALTDWDDPDTLTWLD
;
A
#
# COMPACT_ATOMS: atom_id res chain seq x y z
N ILE A 1 -2.64 -6.76 -4.96
CA ILE A 1 -1.31 -6.24 -5.33
C ILE A 1 -1.39 -5.43 -6.64
N GLY A 2 -2.58 -5.17 -7.16
CA GLY A 2 -2.76 -4.34 -8.35
C GLY A 2 -2.35 -2.87 -8.16
N SER A 3 -2.23 -2.38 -6.94
CA SER A 3 -1.78 -1.02 -6.66
C SER A 3 -0.26 -0.87 -6.52
N CYS A 4 0.49 -1.97 -6.37
CA CYS A 4 1.95 -1.90 -6.35
C CYS A 4 2.59 -2.01 -7.74
N ALA A 5 1.79 -2.32 -8.77
CA ALA A 5 2.22 -2.40 -10.15
C ALA A 5 1.05 -1.99 -11.06
N LYS A 6 0.61 -0.73 -10.98
CA LYS A 6 -0.16 -0.15 -12.07
C LYS A 6 0.71 -0.26 -13.33
N LYS A 7 0.24 -1.03 -14.29
CA LYS A 7 0.80 -1.08 -15.63
C LYS A 7 0.73 0.33 -16.21
N ASP A 8 1.86 1.04 -16.19
CA ASP A 8 1.99 2.30 -16.90
C ASP A 8 1.68 2.05 -18.36
N ASP A 9 0.62 2.68 -18.85
CA ASP A 9 0.32 2.69 -20.27
C ASP A 9 1.42 3.50 -20.97
N SER A 10 2.29 2.74 -21.59
CA SER A 10 3.24 3.03 -22.64
C SER A 10 3.49 4.50 -23.01
N THR A 11 4.45 5.12 -22.32
CA THR A 11 5.44 5.95 -23.00
C THR A 11 6.82 5.49 -22.55
N THR A 12 7.67 5.15 -23.53
CA THR A 12 9.02 4.64 -23.37
C THR A 12 9.87 5.63 -22.56
N SER A 13 9.74 5.59 -21.26
CA SER A 13 10.72 6.11 -20.33
C SER A 13 11.76 5.01 -20.18
N THR A 14 12.96 5.25 -20.63
CA THR A 14 14.13 4.41 -20.37
C THR A 14 14.33 4.46 -18.85
N ALA A 15 13.68 3.53 -18.13
CA ALA A 15 13.92 3.34 -16.73
C ALA A 15 15.40 2.97 -16.58
N THR A 16 16.19 3.92 -16.15
CA THR A 16 17.52 3.65 -15.64
C THR A 16 17.30 2.73 -14.44
N THR A 17 17.66 1.47 -14.59
CA THR A 17 17.69 0.49 -13.49
C THR A 17 18.71 0.97 -12.48
N THR A 18 18.31 1.88 -11.63
CA THR A 18 19.06 2.26 -10.45
C THR A 18 18.93 1.09 -9.48
N GLY A 19 20.02 0.37 -9.28
CA GLY A 19 20.08 -0.74 -8.34
C GLY A 19 19.55 -0.30 -6.95
N CYS A 20 19.02 -1.24 -6.18
CA CYS A 20 18.59 -0.97 -4.81
C CYS A 20 19.79 -0.44 -4.01
N THR A 21 19.73 0.81 -3.59
CA THR A 21 20.65 1.34 -2.59
C THR A 21 20.15 0.91 -1.22
N VAL A 22 20.89 0.02 -0.56
CA VAL A 22 20.55 -0.44 0.78
C VAL A 22 20.66 0.73 1.76
N VAL A 23 19.58 0.98 2.51
CA VAL A 23 19.50 1.99 3.58
C VAL A 23 19.22 1.33 4.92
N SER A 24 19.53 2.02 6.02
CA SER A 24 19.40 1.48 7.38
C SER A 24 17.97 1.52 7.94
N SER A 25 17.08 2.32 7.34
CA SER A 25 15.70 2.47 7.82
C SER A 25 14.76 2.90 6.70
N CYS A 26 13.52 2.48 6.81
CA CYS A 26 12.38 2.93 6.02
C CYS A 26 11.33 3.54 6.94
N SER A 27 10.54 4.49 6.47
CA SER A 27 9.48 5.19 7.23
C SER A 27 8.29 4.27 7.59
N ALA A 28 8.56 3.01 7.88
CA ALA A 28 7.58 1.95 8.09
C ALA A 28 7.40 1.57 9.57
N THR A 29 7.70 2.49 10.49
CA THR A 29 7.43 2.26 11.91
C THR A 29 5.93 2.19 12.17
N ALA A 30 5.54 1.34 13.13
CA ALA A 30 4.14 1.21 13.56
C ALA A 30 3.54 2.58 13.89
N PRO A 31 2.25 2.82 13.58
CA PRO A 31 1.60 4.08 13.88
C PRO A 31 1.54 4.28 15.39
N THR A 32 1.70 5.52 15.81
CA THR A 32 1.33 5.96 17.15
C THR A 32 0.07 6.82 17.02
N SER A 33 -0.74 6.88 18.05
CA SER A 33 -1.97 7.69 18.06
C SER A 33 -1.74 9.19 17.83
N SER A 34 -0.49 9.66 17.94
CA SER A 34 -0.09 11.05 17.69
C SER A 34 0.31 11.32 16.23
N ASN A 35 0.46 10.30 15.40
CA ASN A 35 0.85 10.45 14.00
C ASN A 35 -0.38 10.71 13.15
N THR A 36 -0.53 11.94 12.65
CA THR A 36 -1.70 12.36 11.88
C THR A 36 -1.30 13.19 10.67
N ILE A 37 -2.03 13.02 9.55
CA ILE A 37 -1.99 13.90 8.39
C ILE A 37 -3.30 14.69 8.40
N THR A 38 -3.21 16.01 8.54
CA THR A 38 -4.35 16.94 8.64
C THR A 38 -4.63 17.61 7.30
N GLY A 39 -5.82 18.22 7.18
CA GLY A 39 -6.21 19.01 6.00
C GLY A 39 -6.76 18.17 4.85
N ILE A 40 -7.02 16.90 5.06
CA ILE A 40 -7.71 16.04 4.10
C ILE A 40 -9.19 16.38 4.10
N ASP A 41 -9.85 16.32 2.95
CA ASP A 41 -11.29 16.55 2.82
C ASP A 41 -12.07 15.66 3.80
N ASN A 42 -12.87 16.31 4.63
CA ASN A 42 -13.65 15.77 5.73
C ASN A 42 -12.86 15.21 6.94
N GLY A 43 -11.53 15.43 7.05
CA GLY A 43 -10.92 14.96 8.29
C GLY A 43 -9.40 14.95 8.41
N THR A 44 -8.97 14.06 9.26
CA THR A 44 -7.56 13.82 9.61
C THR A 44 -7.29 12.34 9.52
N LEU A 45 -6.28 11.96 8.73
CA LEU A 45 -5.82 10.58 8.64
C LEU A 45 -4.93 10.24 9.84
N ALA A 46 -5.20 9.10 10.47
CA ALA A 46 -4.43 8.58 11.60
C ALA A 46 -4.50 7.06 11.64
N GLY A 47 -3.50 6.42 12.24
CA GLY A 47 -3.51 4.97 12.49
C GLY A 47 -3.35 4.12 11.23
N THR A 48 -4.09 3.03 11.18
CA THR A 48 -4.03 2.02 10.12
C THR A 48 -5.37 1.91 9.40
N TYR A 49 -5.31 1.77 8.09
CA TYR A 49 -6.46 1.51 7.22
C TYR A 49 -6.23 0.19 6.48
N ASP A 50 -7.26 -0.64 6.40
CA ASP A 50 -7.22 -1.94 5.72
C ASP A 50 -8.07 -1.94 4.45
N LYS A 51 -7.59 -2.63 3.42
CA LYS A 51 -8.22 -2.69 2.10
C LYS A 51 -9.46 -3.56 2.06
N PHE A 52 -9.59 -4.57 2.93
CA PHE A 52 -10.59 -5.63 2.78
C PHE A 52 -11.68 -5.63 3.86
N ILE A 53 -11.56 -4.89 4.94
CA ILE A 53 -12.53 -4.91 6.04
C ILE A 53 -13.97 -4.60 5.58
N GLN A 54 -14.16 -3.73 4.60
CA GLN A 54 -15.50 -3.46 4.05
C GLN A 54 -16.17 -4.72 3.48
N ALA A 55 -15.40 -5.68 3.03
CA ALA A 55 -15.89 -6.92 2.45
C ALA A 55 -16.07 -8.05 3.49
N ALA A 56 -15.84 -7.80 4.79
CA ALA A 56 -15.92 -8.80 5.85
C ALA A 56 -17.31 -9.45 6.00
N SER A 57 -18.37 -8.80 5.52
CA SER A 57 -19.71 -9.41 5.49
C SER A 57 -19.87 -10.48 4.41
N SER A 58 -19.01 -10.51 3.41
CA SER A 58 -19.08 -11.40 2.24
C SER A 58 -17.93 -12.42 2.19
N TYR A 59 -16.84 -12.17 2.91
CA TYR A 59 -15.63 -12.97 2.88
C TYR A 59 -15.11 -13.25 4.30
N THR A 60 -14.27 -14.26 4.44
CA THR A 60 -13.62 -14.60 5.72
C THR A 60 -12.46 -13.63 5.98
N ILE A 61 -12.78 -12.56 6.69
CA ILE A 61 -11.86 -11.48 7.07
C ILE A 61 -12.04 -11.19 8.56
N ASP A 62 -10.95 -11.18 9.31
CA ASP A 62 -10.96 -10.71 10.69
C ASP A 62 -10.98 -9.18 10.70
N SER A 63 -12.13 -8.59 11.05
CA SER A 63 -12.33 -7.14 11.05
C SER A 63 -11.50 -6.39 12.11
N SER A 64 -10.97 -7.08 13.11
CA SER A 64 -10.10 -6.48 14.13
C SER A 64 -8.64 -6.41 13.73
N THR A 65 -8.21 -7.23 12.78
CA THR A 65 -6.79 -7.33 12.37
C THR A 65 -6.56 -7.15 10.89
N GLY A 66 -7.61 -7.09 10.06
CA GLY A 66 -7.53 -7.08 8.60
C GLY A 66 -7.01 -8.41 8.02
N CYS A 67 -7.02 -9.50 8.78
CA CYS A 67 -6.54 -10.80 8.30
C CYS A 67 -7.53 -11.40 7.31
N VAL A 68 -7.11 -11.54 6.06
CA VAL A 68 -7.88 -12.17 4.97
C VAL A 68 -7.46 -13.62 4.84
N SER A 69 -8.38 -14.56 5.13
CA SER A 69 -8.19 -16.01 4.96
C SER A 69 -9.22 -16.65 4.02
N ASP A 70 -9.99 -15.82 3.33
CA ASP A 70 -11.01 -16.28 2.40
C ASP A 70 -10.43 -16.92 1.15
N SER A 71 -10.88 -18.14 0.81
CA SER A 71 -10.36 -18.91 -0.31
C SER A 71 -10.63 -18.27 -1.67
N THR A 72 -11.73 -17.53 -1.81
CA THR A 72 -12.07 -16.83 -3.06
C THR A 72 -11.11 -15.68 -3.30
N LEU A 73 -10.83 -14.88 -2.26
CA LEU A 73 -9.87 -13.79 -2.35
C LEU A 73 -8.45 -14.33 -2.55
N LEU A 74 -8.05 -15.36 -1.81
CA LEU A 74 -6.74 -16.00 -2.01
C LEU A 74 -6.57 -16.52 -3.46
N SER A 75 -7.61 -17.10 -4.03
CA SER A 75 -7.58 -17.55 -5.44
C SER A 75 -7.50 -16.37 -6.42
N ALA A 76 -8.28 -15.33 -6.18
CA ALA A 76 -8.29 -14.14 -7.05
C ALA A 76 -6.93 -13.41 -7.07
N TYR A 77 -6.23 -13.40 -5.94
CA TYR A 77 -4.90 -12.77 -5.83
C TYR A 77 -3.73 -13.74 -5.99
N SER A 78 -3.97 -15.02 -6.31
CA SER A 78 -2.96 -16.09 -6.30
C SER A 78 -1.70 -15.80 -7.12
N ALA A 79 -1.83 -15.12 -8.28
CA ALA A 79 -0.69 -14.72 -9.13
C ALA A 79 0.22 -13.66 -8.46
N SER A 80 -0.26 -13.01 -7.42
CA SER A 80 0.39 -11.91 -6.71
C SER A 80 0.74 -12.25 -5.26
N LEU A 81 0.62 -13.52 -4.89
CA LEU A 81 0.92 -14.01 -3.55
C LEU A 81 2.11 -14.99 -3.60
N PRO A 82 2.96 -15.03 -2.56
CA PRO A 82 3.96 -16.10 -2.40
C PRO A 82 3.29 -17.47 -2.38
N THR A 83 3.97 -18.48 -2.90
CA THR A 83 3.49 -19.87 -2.82
C THR A 83 3.29 -20.28 -1.36
N GLY A 84 2.17 -20.95 -1.07
CA GLY A 84 1.83 -21.41 0.28
C GLY A 84 1.15 -20.34 1.16
N THR A 85 0.78 -19.19 0.61
CA THR A 85 0.00 -18.19 1.35
C THR A 85 -1.38 -18.74 1.69
N ALA A 86 -1.70 -18.81 2.98
CA ALA A 86 -3.01 -19.19 3.52
C ALA A 86 -3.81 -17.98 4.05
N SER A 87 -3.14 -16.87 4.31
CA SER A 87 -3.78 -15.59 4.62
C SER A 87 -2.85 -14.42 4.33
N PHE A 88 -3.41 -13.21 4.27
CA PHE A 88 -2.63 -11.99 4.05
C PHE A 88 -3.28 -10.76 4.69
N LYS A 89 -2.51 -9.67 4.81
CA LYS A 89 -2.97 -8.34 5.21
C LYS A 89 -2.49 -7.31 4.21
N MET A 90 -3.32 -6.30 3.92
CA MET A 90 -2.96 -5.13 3.10
C MET A 90 -3.38 -3.86 3.81
N HIS A 91 -2.42 -3.18 4.40
CA HIS A 91 -2.64 -2.01 5.23
C HIS A 91 -2.01 -0.76 4.62
N SER A 92 -2.63 0.39 4.89
CA SER A 92 -2.04 1.72 4.78
C SER A 92 -1.88 2.31 6.17
N VAL A 93 -0.67 2.68 6.54
CA VAL A 93 -0.30 3.08 7.90
C VAL A 93 0.22 4.51 7.90
N ILE A 94 -0.37 5.38 8.71
CA ILE A 94 0.12 6.75 8.90
C ILE A 94 1.26 6.71 9.90
N THR A 95 2.48 7.05 9.46
CA THR A 95 3.69 6.90 10.26
C THR A 95 4.22 8.22 10.83
N SER A 96 3.84 9.35 10.24
CA SER A 96 4.08 10.71 10.77
C SER A 96 3.14 11.72 10.11
N THR A 97 3.33 13.00 10.38
CA THR A 97 2.58 14.10 9.73
C THR A 97 2.88 14.26 8.25
N THR A 98 3.97 13.66 7.76
CA THR A 98 4.42 13.76 6.37
C THR A 98 4.86 12.44 5.77
N THR A 99 4.63 11.33 6.46
CA THR A 99 4.99 9.98 5.99
C THR A 99 3.86 8.99 6.21
N TRP A 100 3.74 8.03 5.31
CA TRP A 100 2.86 6.88 5.42
C TRP A 100 3.48 5.67 4.73
N ALA A 101 2.91 4.50 4.93
CA ALA A 101 3.41 3.26 4.34
C ALA A 101 2.27 2.35 3.90
N SER A 102 2.43 1.69 2.75
CA SER A 102 1.61 0.54 2.36
C SER A 102 2.31 -0.72 2.81
N GLN A 103 1.60 -1.62 3.48
CA GLN A 103 2.12 -2.87 4.01
C GLN A 103 1.36 -4.05 3.44
N ASN A 104 2.07 -4.98 2.82
CA ASN A 104 1.53 -6.26 2.37
C ASN A 104 2.28 -7.36 3.12
N ILE A 105 1.55 -8.16 3.91
CA ILE A 105 2.12 -9.21 4.76
C ILE A 105 1.43 -10.53 4.41
N PHE A 106 2.20 -11.57 4.16
CA PHE A 106 1.73 -12.87 3.71
C PHE A 106 2.05 -13.95 4.73
N TYR A 107 1.09 -14.83 5.01
CA TYR A 107 1.18 -15.84 6.08
C TYR A 107 0.88 -17.24 5.56
N SER A 108 1.54 -18.24 6.16
CA SER A 108 1.34 -19.67 5.84
C SER A 108 0.18 -20.32 6.59
N ASP A 109 -0.44 -19.62 7.51
CA ASP A 109 -1.61 -20.06 8.29
C ASP A 109 -2.78 -19.08 8.12
N SER A 110 -4.00 -19.56 8.45
CA SER A 110 -5.23 -18.76 8.31
C SER A 110 -5.44 -17.71 9.41
N ALA A 111 -4.59 -17.71 10.44
CA ALA A 111 -4.69 -16.79 11.58
C ALA A 111 -3.75 -15.57 11.45
N CYS A 112 -3.06 -15.40 10.32
CA CYS A 112 -2.07 -14.36 10.10
C CYS A 112 -0.98 -14.31 11.18
N SER A 113 -0.43 -15.46 11.54
CA SER A 113 0.55 -15.59 12.63
C SER A 113 1.94 -16.00 12.18
N THR A 114 2.05 -16.82 11.13
CA THR A 114 3.33 -17.34 10.62
C THR A 114 3.67 -16.68 9.28
N GLU A 115 4.51 -15.64 9.32
CA GLU A 115 4.86 -14.85 8.14
C GLU A 115 5.69 -15.64 7.12
N ILE A 116 5.31 -15.57 5.85
CA ILE A 116 6.09 -16.05 4.69
C ILE A 116 7.01 -14.94 4.21
N ALA A 117 6.44 -13.74 4.03
CA ALA A 117 7.13 -12.56 3.56
C ALA A 117 6.34 -11.30 3.89
N SER A 118 7.01 -10.16 3.93
CA SER A 118 6.34 -8.86 3.90
C SER A 118 7.03 -7.86 2.97
N VAL A 119 6.23 -6.95 2.43
CA VAL A 119 6.64 -5.80 1.63
C VAL A 119 6.05 -4.56 2.24
N VAL A 120 6.90 -3.60 2.59
CA VAL A 120 6.47 -2.29 3.08
C VAL A 120 7.02 -1.21 2.15
N LEU A 121 6.12 -0.41 1.59
CA LEU A 121 6.45 0.71 0.71
C LEU A 121 6.31 2.01 1.50
N GLY A 122 7.42 2.60 1.88
CA GLY A 122 7.47 3.87 2.59
C GLY A 122 7.24 5.05 1.64
N LYS A 123 6.45 6.00 2.08
CA LYS A 123 6.14 7.24 1.39
C LYS A 123 6.54 8.42 2.27
N SER A 124 7.16 9.44 1.67
CA SER A 124 7.63 10.64 2.38
C SER A 124 7.19 11.92 1.69
N ASP A 125 7.50 13.04 2.31
CA ASP A 125 7.23 14.38 1.78
C ASP A 125 5.74 14.57 1.40
N VAL A 126 4.84 14.00 2.20
CA VAL A 126 3.39 14.20 2.00
C VAL A 126 3.09 15.69 2.12
N SER A 127 2.54 16.25 1.06
CA SER A 127 2.10 17.64 0.98
C SER A 127 0.62 17.67 0.62
N VAL A 128 -0.18 18.21 1.54
CA VAL A 128 -1.62 18.36 1.38
C VAL A 128 -1.90 19.69 0.66
N GLY A 129 -2.58 19.62 -0.46
CA GLY A 129 -2.93 20.77 -1.31
C GLY A 129 -4.40 21.16 -1.18
N ASP A 130 -4.95 21.69 -2.26
CA ASP A 130 -6.32 22.20 -2.29
C ASP A 130 -7.37 21.09 -2.37
N ASN A 131 -8.53 21.36 -1.78
CA ASN A 131 -9.71 20.54 -1.99
C ASN A 131 -10.30 20.80 -3.37
N VAL A 132 -10.74 19.74 -4.04
CA VAL A 132 -11.42 19.76 -5.33
C VAL A 132 -12.82 19.19 -5.20
N THR A 133 -13.74 19.70 -5.99
CA THR A 133 -15.14 19.29 -6.04
C THR A 133 -15.57 19.04 -7.48
N GLY A 134 -16.71 18.38 -7.65
CA GLY A 134 -17.25 18.08 -8.98
C GLY A 134 -16.59 16.89 -9.65
N LEU A 135 -15.93 16.02 -8.85
CA LEU A 135 -15.38 14.76 -9.34
C LEU A 135 -16.51 13.80 -9.73
N THR A 136 -16.23 12.90 -10.66
CA THR A 136 -17.19 11.90 -11.14
C THR A 136 -17.51 10.90 -10.04
N ALA A 137 -18.78 10.90 -9.61
CA ALA A 137 -19.26 9.97 -8.59
C ALA A 137 -19.29 8.52 -9.08
N GLY A 138 -19.06 7.58 -8.16
CA GLY A 138 -19.17 6.14 -8.41
C GLY A 138 -19.41 5.37 -7.12
N SER A 139 -19.93 4.15 -7.23
CA SER A 139 -20.25 3.31 -6.07
C SER A 139 -19.45 2.02 -5.99
N SER A 140 -18.74 1.63 -7.06
CA SER A 140 -17.94 0.40 -7.10
C SER A 140 -16.80 0.53 -8.13
N PRO A 141 -15.59 0.88 -7.69
CA PRO A 141 -15.22 1.36 -6.35
C PRO A 141 -15.93 2.66 -5.97
N ALA A 142 -15.94 3.00 -4.69
CA ALA A 142 -16.50 4.27 -4.22
C ALA A 142 -15.71 5.44 -4.79
N LYS A 143 -16.41 6.38 -5.45
CA LYS A 143 -15.84 7.59 -6.04
C LYS A 143 -16.58 8.80 -5.47
N PRO A 144 -16.04 9.44 -4.41
CA PRO A 144 -16.61 10.66 -3.86
C PRO A 144 -16.61 11.81 -4.85
N THR A 145 -17.51 12.80 -4.66
CA THR A 145 -17.58 14.00 -5.53
C THR A 145 -16.59 15.10 -5.15
N SER A 146 -15.86 14.89 -4.06
CA SER A 146 -14.80 15.79 -3.58
C SER A 146 -13.59 15.02 -3.09
N ALA A 147 -12.44 15.65 -3.09
CA ALA A 147 -11.19 15.11 -2.55
C ALA A 147 -10.20 16.24 -2.29
N THR A 148 -9.12 15.91 -1.58
CA THR A 148 -7.94 16.77 -1.44
C THR A 148 -6.85 16.31 -2.40
N LYS A 149 -6.23 17.23 -3.11
CA LYS A 149 -5.00 16.94 -3.87
C LYS A 149 -3.85 16.74 -2.91
N VAL A 150 -3.12 15.65 -3.09
CA VAL A 150 -1.95 15.32 -2.27
C VAL A 150 -0.79 14.97 -3.18
N THR A 151 0.41 15.35 -2.79
CA THR A 151 1.64 14.85 -3.40
C THR A 151 2.50 14.17 -2.35
N TYR A 152 3.25 13.15 -2.75
CA TYR A 152 4.22 12.48 -1.91
C TYR A 152 5.33 11.86 -2.77
N LYS A 153 6.39 11.37 -2.12
CA LYS A 153 7.48 10.65 -2.80
C LYS A 153 7.53 9.20 -2.36
N GLU A 154 7.81 8.31 -3.28
CA GLU A 154 8.20 6.95 -2.96
C GLU A 154 9.60 6.95 -2.37
N SER A 155 9.74 6.62 -1.08
CA SER A 155 11.00 6.81 -0.35
C SER A 155 11.81 5.53 -0.21
N CYS A 156 11.18 4.43 0.13
CA CYS A 156 11.86 3.18 0.42
C CYS A 156 10.95 1.96 0.24
N MET A 157 11.57 0.83 0.07
CA MET A 157 10.92 -0.48 0.04
C MET A 157 11.63 -1.39 1.06
N ASP A 158 10.88 -1.92 2.00
CA ASP A 158 11.36 -2.82 3.04
C ASP A 158 10.85 -4.22 2.77
N LEU A 159 11.76 -5.15 2.59
CA LEU A 159 11.52 -6.50 2.13
C LEU A 159 11.97 -7.49 3.19
N ASN A 160 11.05 -8.28 3.72
CA ASN A 160 11.34 -9.32 4.71
C ASN A 160 11.01 -10.73 4.15
N PRO A 161 12.00 -11.47 3.64
CA PRO A 161 11.83 -12.85 3.18
C PRO A 161 11.94 -13.81 4.36
N SER A 162 10.82 -14.17 5.02
CA SER A 162 10.82 -15.03 6.21
C SER A 162 10.99 -16.52 5.87
N THR A 163 10.67 -16.91 4.62
CA THR A 163 10.78 -18.29 4.12
C THR A 163 11.39 -18.34 2.72
N ASP A 164 11.77 -19.55 2.24
CA ASP A 164 12.27 -19.73 0.87
C ASP A 164 11.22 -19.36 -0.20
N ALA A 165 9.94 -19.66 0.06
CA ALA A 165 8.85 -19.24 -0.82
C ALA A 165 8.72 -17.71 -0.87
N GLY A 166 8.84 -17.05 0.29
CA GLY A 166 8.89 -15.59 0.41
C GLY A 166 10.10 -15.01 -0.30
N THR A 167 11.26 -15.62 -0.15
CA THR A 167 12.50 -15.20 -0.84
C THR A 167 12.35 -15.26 -2.34
N THR A 168 11.81 -16.38 -2.86
CA THR A 168 11.55 -16.55 -4.29
C THR A 168 10.61 -15.46 -4.81
N PHE A 169 9.50 -15.22 -4.11
CA PHE A 169 8.52 -14.19 -4.47
C PHE A 169 9.15 -12.79 -4.46
N LEU A 170 9.81 -12.40 -3.38
CA LEU A 170 10.40 -11.06 -3.25
C LEU A 170 11.52 -10.82 -4.27
N ASN A 171 12.31 -11.84 -4.62
CA ASN A 171 13.31 -11.74 -5.68
C ASN A 171 12.69 -11.45 -7.06
N THR A 172 11.44 -11.86 -7.32
CA THR A 172 10.75 -11.45 -8.57
C THR A 172 10.43 -9.96 -8.58
N LEU A 173 10.10 -9.36 -7.41
CA LEU A 173 9.80 -7.94 -7.30
C LEU A 173 11.03 -7.05 -7.50
N VAL A 174 12.21 -7.55 -7.15
CA VAL A 174 13.47 -6.81 -7.28
C VAL A 174 14.32 -7.23 -8.48
N THR A 175 13.73 -7.98 -9.41
CA THR A 175 14.42 -8.40 -10.63
C THR A 175 14.96 -7.19 -11.39
N GLY A 176 16.25 -7.20 -11.70
CA GLY A 176 16.93 -6.08 -12.38
C GLY A 176 17.45 -4.98 -11.43
N SER A 177 17.18 -5.03 -10.14
CA SER A 177 17.67 -4.05 -9.15
C SER A 177 19.13 -4.27 -8.72
N GLY A 178 19.74 -5.40 -9.12
CA GLY A 178 21.11 -5.76 -8.73
C GLY A 178 21.25 -6.34 -7.32
N ILE A 179 20.14 -6.56 -6.59
CA ILE A 179 20.12 -7.26 -5.29
C ILE A 179 19.59 -8.68 -5.45
N THR A 180 20.02 -9.53 -4.53
CA THR A 180 19.47 -10.89 -4.32
C THR A 180 19.13 -11.01 -2.85
N LEU A 181 17.86 -11.27 -2.55
CA LEU A 181 17.40 -11.48 -1.19
C LEU A 181 17.70 -12.90 -0.73
N VAL A 182 17.96 -13.05 0.57
CA VAL A 182 18.26 -14.32 1.23
C VAL A 182 17.25 -14.54 2.36
N THR A 183 16.76 -15.75 2.49
CA THR A 183 15.79 -16.15 3.53
C THR A 183 16.27 -15.74 4.92
N GLY A 184 15.38 -15.11 5.69
CA GLY A 184 15.66 -14.61 7.03
C GLY A 184 16.50 -13.32 7.08
N THR A 185 16.85 -12.73 5.94
CA THR A 185 17.63 -11.49 5.88
C THR A 185 16.80 -10.36 5.28
N ARG A 186 16.33 -9.45 6.12
CA ARG A 186 15.59 -8.24 5.72
C ARG A 186 16.47 -7.31 4.90
N ALA A 187 15.93 -6.75 3.83
CA ALA A 187 16.58 -5.74 3.02
C ALA A 187 15.72 -4.48 2.92
N ILE A 188 16.32 -3.32 3.11
CA ILE A 188 15.66 -2.03 2.93
C ILE A 188 16.33 -1.32 1.76
N CYS A 189 15.55 -1.06 0.72
CA CYS A 189 15.99 -0.38 -0.49
C CYS A 189 15.49 1.05 -0.49
N GLN A 190 16.35 2.01 -0.84
CA GLN A 190 15.89 3.34 -1.18
C GLN A 190 15.15 3.26 -2.53
N ASN A 191 13.96 3.86 -2.59
CA ASN A 191 13.21 3.97 -3.83
C ASN A 191 13.64 5.20 -4.63
N SER A 192 13.13 5.35 -5.85
CA SER A 192 13.53 6.39 -6.81
C SER A 192 13.33 7.83 -6.31
N GLY A 193 12.53 8.04 -5.27
CA GLY A 193 12.10 9.38 -4.83
C GLY A 193 11.14 10.05 -5.82
N GLU A 194 10.53 9.27 -6.71
CA GLU A 194 9.56 9.76 -7.68
C GLU A 194 8.38 10.41 -6.97
N THR A 195 7.96 11.57 -7.49
CA THR A 195 6.77 12.25 -6.98
C THR A 195 5.52 11.58 -7.52
N ARG A 196 4.60 11.27 -6.60
CA ARG A 196 3.25 10.78 -6.92
C ARG A 196 2.24 11.89 -6.65
N TYR A 197 1.19 11.91 -7.44
CA TYR A 197 0.06 12.82 -7.32
C TYR A 197 -1.16 12.02 -6.96
N ALA A 198 -1.88 12.44 -5.94
CA ALA A 198 -2.98 11.67 -5.40
C ALA A 198 -4.24 12.53 -5.18
N LEU A 199 -5.37 11.85 -5.15
CA LEU A 199 -6.64 12.35 -4.62
C LEU A 199 -6.97 11.55 -3.37
N TRP A 200 -7.19 12.24 -2.24
CA TRP A 200 -7.49 11.65 -0.94
C TRP A 200 -8.78 12.21 -0.37
N GLN A 201 -9.64 11.34 0.14
CA GLN A 201 -10.89 11.73 0.79
C GLN A 201 -11.15 10.80 1.98
N LEU A 202 -11.60 11.37 3.09
CA LEU A 202 -12.00 10.65 4.29
C LEU A 202 -13.52 10.79 4.48
N ASP A 203 -14.21 9.68 4.70
CA ASP A 203 -15.61 9.65 5.09
C ASP A 203 -15.77 8.75 6.31
N ASN A 204 -15.91 9.36 7.48
CA ASN A 204 -15.91 8.67 8.78
C ASN A 204 -14.68 7.77 8.95
N LEU A 205 -14.87 6.45 8.87
CA LEU A 205 -13.81 5.45 9.00
C LEU A 205 -13.28 4.98 7.64
N THR A 206 -13.74 5.57 6.54
CA THR A 206 -13.38 5.15 5.19
C THR A 206 -12.42 6.15 4.56
N PHE A 207 -11.29 5.67 4.10
CA PHE A 207 -10.29 6.43 3.36
C PHE A 207 -10.27 5.99 1.89
N THR A 208 -10.71 6.88 1.00
CA THR A 208 -10.63 6.69 -0.45
C THR A 208 -9.39 7.40 -0.97
N MET A 209 -8.57 6.68 -1.71
CA MET A 209 -7.34 7.19 -2.31
C MET A 209 -7.16 6.70 -3.74
N ASP A 210 -6.61 7.56 -4.57
CA ASP A 210 -6.12 7.24 -5.91
C ASP A 210 -4.79 7.95 -6.14
N ASP A 211 -3.87 7.36 -6.91
CA ASP A 211 -2.59 8.00 -7.18
C ASP A 211 -2.08 7.73 -8.61
N SER A 212 -1.25 8.64 -9.10
CA SER A 212 -0.68 8.56 -10.43
C SER A 212 0.72 9.22 -10.48
N SER A 213 1.49 8.91 -11.51
CA SER A 213 2.74 9.60 -11.85
C SER A 213 2.52 11.03 -12.38
N SER A 214 1.26 11.39 -12.74
CA SER A 214 0.87 12.72 -13.19
C SER A 214 -0.32 13.23 -12.37
N ALA A 215 -0.53 14.56 -12.39
CA ALA A 215 -1.61 15.19 -11.63
C ALA A 215 -2.98 14.66 -12.06
N LEU A 216 -3.75 14.17 -11.08
CA LEU A 216 -5.12 13.69 -11.29
C LEU A 216 -6.09 14.88 -11.36
N THR A 217 -7.02 14.81 -12.27
CA THR A 217 -8.16 15.75 -12.42
C THR A 217 -9.48 15.14 -12.02
N ASP A 218 -9.54 13.80 -11.94
CA ASP A 218 -10.68 12.99 -11.49
C ASP A 218 -10.16 11.64 -10.97
N TRP A 219 -11.04 10.85 -10.35
CA TRP A 219 -10.75 9.48 -9.95
C TRP A 219 -10.52 8.59 -11.17
N ASP A 220 -9.43 7.85 -11.17
CA ASP A 220 -9.12 6.83 -12.19
C ASP A 220 -9.49 5.43 -11.68
N ASP A 221 -8.75 4.93 -10.71
CA ASP A 221 -8.92 3.60 -10.12
C ASP A 221 -8.72 3.66 -8.59
N PRO A 222 -9.63 4.31 -7.86
CA PRO A 222 -9.45 4.54 -6.44
C PRO A 222 -9.57 3.26 -5.62
N ASP A 223 -8.73 3.17 -4.60
CA ASP A 223 -8.86 2.22 -3.51
C ASP A 223 -9.67 2.84 -2.37
N THR A 224 -10.53 2.02 -1.76
CA THR A 224 -11.26 2.39 -0.55
C THR A 224 -10.79 1.49 0.59
N LEU A 225 -10.30 2.11 1.65
CA LEU A 225 -9.76 1.45 2.82
C LEU A 225 -10.60 1.80 4.06
N THR A 226 -10.67 0.90 5.02
CA THR A 226 -11.40 1.10 6.28
C THR A 226 -10.43 1.20 7.44
N TRP A 227 -10.69 2.14 8.35
CA TRP A 227 -9.90 2.31 9.56
C TRP A 227 -9.93 1.05 10.42
N LEU A 228 -8.76 0.65 10.89
CA LEU A 228 -8.54 -0.50 11.75
C LEU A 228 -8.18 0.03 13.15
N ASP A 229 -8.96 -0.37 14.17
CA ASP A 229 -8.75 0.02 15.57
C ASP A 229 -7.47 -0.58 16.16
#